data_9f77592f95eee165a5e8af56e1515526
#
_entry.id   9f77592f95eee165a5e8af56e1515526
#
_cell.length_a   1.000
_cell.length_b   1.000
_cell.length_c   1.000
_cell.angle_alpha   90.00
_cell.angle_beta   90.00
_cell.angle_gamma   90.00
#
_symmetry.space_group_name_H-M   'P 1'
#
loop_
_entity.id
_entity.type
_entity.pdbx_description
1 polymer ?
#
loop_
_entity_poly.entity_id
_entity_poly.type
_entity_poly.pdbx_seq_one_letter_code
_entity_poly.pdbx_strand_id
1 'polypeptide(L)'
;MANKVQFGLSNVHYAVYDAAGSTYETPVPVKGAVSLSLDIEGDSSKFYADNTAYFATNKNDGYTGTLEVAYAEQKMLTDLLGFHDDGGLLLEFSDSQPVPFALLFEIDGNVNKQRFVLYNCTLARPKTETKTTEGTVEPGTMSLEITAIGADLKFENGTRNVVKGVMEGTEQNKAKFDKFFDAVLMPTAASAAA
;
A
#
# COMPACT_ATOMS: atom_id res chain seq x y z
N MET A 1 6.30 1.92 31.63
CA MET A 1 5.15 2.28 30.75
C MET A 1 5.51 1.90 29.34
N ALA A 2 4.61 1.16 28.67
CA ALA A 2 4.81 0.83 27.27
C ALA A 2 4.72 2.09 26.42
N ASN A 3 5.68 2.31 25.52
CA ASN A 3 5.73 3.48 24.67
C ASN A 3 4.66 3.34 23.56
N LYS A 4 3.60 4.19 23.59
CA LYS A 4 2.50 4.17 22.63
C LYS A 4 2.63 5.28 21.58
N VAL A 5 3.83 5.45 21.04
CA VAL A 5 4.12 6.48 20.02
C VAL A 5 4.37 5.77 18.70
N GLN A 6 3.77 6.27 17.62
CA GLN A 6 4.02 5.77 16.27
C GLN A 6 5.08 6.66 15.59
N PHE A 7 6.16 6.06 15.14
CA PHE A 7 7.20 6.70 14.33
C PHE A 7 7.98 5.64 13.54
N GLY A 8 8.69 6.05 12.52
CA GLY A 8 9.57 5.18 11.76
C GLY A 8 8.83 4.30 10.74
N LEU A 9 8.77 4.79 9.50
CA LEU A 9 8.41 3.97 8.34
C LEU A 9 9.57 3.03 8.02
N SER A 10 9.30 1.74 7.92
CA SER A 10 10.29 0.75 7.54
C SER A 10 9.68 -0.39 6.72
N ASN A 11 10.53 -1.23 6.15
CA ASN A 11 10.13 -2.44 5.43
C ASN A 11 9.03 -2.23 4.39
N VAL A 12 9.14 -1.16 3.57
CA VAL A 12 8.20 -0.94 2.47
C VAL A 12 8.43 -1.97 1.38
N HIS A 13 7.37 -2.64 0.94
CA HIS A 13 7.38 -3.62 -0.15
C HIS A 13 6.19 -3.41 -1.06
N TYR A 14 6.33 -3.78 -2.31
CA TYR A 14 5.19 -3.93 -3.22
C TYR A 14 5.10 -5.38 -3.71
N ALA A 15 3.90 -5.82 -4.04
CA ALA A 15 3.67 -7.12 -4.64
C ALA A 15 2.64 -6.98 -5.76
N VAL A 16 3.04 -7.31 -6.99
CA VAL A 16 2.20 -7.20 -8.17
C VAL A 16 1.03 -8.17 -8.07
N TYR A 17 -0.16 -7.75 -8.48
CA TYR A 17 -1.33 -8.61 -8.53
C TYR A 17 -1.31 -9.47 -9.80
N ASP A 18 -1.28 -10.78 -9.62
CA ASP A 18 -1.46 -11.75 -10.70
C ASP A 18 -2.96 -12.05 -10.90
N ALA A 19 -3.52 -11.46 -11.94
CA ALA A 19 -4.94 -11.65 -12.28
C ALA A 19 -5.27 -13.09 -12.68
N ALA A 20 -4.32 -13.83 -13.28
CA ALA A 20 -4.52 -15.20 -13.71
C ALA A 20 -4.61 -16.16 -12.51
N GLY A 21 -3.77 -15.97 -11.51
CA GLY A 21 -3.79 -16.73 -10.25
C GLY A 21 -4.74 -16.19 -9.19
N SER A 22 -5.30 -14.99 -9.38
CA SER A 22 -6.06 -14.26 -8.34
C SER A 22 -5.29 -14.16 -7.03
N THR A 23 -3.99 -13.89 -7.12
CA THR A 23 -3.04 -13.82 -6.01
C THR A 23 -2.03 -12.72 -6.24
N TYR A 24 -1.07 -12.57 -5.34
CA TYR A 24 0.01 -11.60 -5.48
C TYR A 24 1.33 -12.34 -5.69
N GLU A 25 2.21 -11.73 -6.46
CA GLU A 25 3.59 -12.16 -6.56
C GLU A 25 4.34 -11.99 -5.24
N THR A 26 5.56 -12.51 -5.16
CA THR A 26 6.42 -12.33 -3.99
C THR A 26 6.71 -10.85 -3.76
N PRO A 27 6.51 -10.34 -2.53
CA PRO A 27 6.78 -8.94 -2.22
C PRO A 27 8.22 -8.54 -2.51
N VAL A 28 8.38 -7.42 -3.21
CA VAL A 28 9.67 -6.83 -3.59
C VAL A 28 9.94 -5.63 -2.68
N PRO A 29 11.10 -5.55 -2.00
CA PRO A 29 11.43 -4.45 -1.11
C PRO A 29 11.66 -3.14 -1.87
N VAL A 30 11.08 -2.04 -1.37
CA VAL A 30 11.34 -0.67 -1.84
C VAL A 30 12.40 -0.04 -0.95
N LYS A 31 13.62 0.05 -1.47
CA LYS A 31 14.74 0.65 -0.74
C LYS A 31 14.69 2.17 -0.82
N GLY A 32 15.05 2.83 0.26
CA GLY A 32 15.11 4.30 0.30
C GLY A 32 13.76 4.97 0.45
N ALA A 33 12.75 4.30 1.02
CA ALA A 33 11.51 4.93 1.43
C ALA A 33 11.78 5.96 2.53
N VAL A 34 11.30 7.19 2.32
CA VAL A 34 11.52 8.34 3.20
C VAL A 34 10.28 8.63 4.04
N SER A 35 9.14 8.74 3.38
CA SER A 35 7.86 9.00 4.04
C SER A 35 6.70 8.35 3.30
N LEU A 36 5.62 8.07 4.01
CA LEU A 36 4.35 7.62 3.46
C LEU A 36 3.22 8.41 4.13
N SER A 37 2.43 9.08 3.33
CA SER A 37 1.21 9.77 3.76
C SER A 37 0.02 9.10 3.08
N LEU A 38 -1.05 8.85 3.83
CA LEU A 38 -2.27 8.23 3.33
C LEU A 38 -3.48 9.01 3.86
N ASP A 39 -4.21 9.63 2.96
CA ASP A 39 -5.44 10.35 3.23
C ASP A 39 -6.64 9.45 2.98
N ILE A 40 -7.66 9.56 3.82
CA ILE A 40 -8.87 8.74 3.74
C ILE A 40 -9.76 9.29 2.64
N GLU A 41 -10.17 8.42 1.72
CA GLU A 41 -11.19 8.71 0.72
C GLU A 41 -12.55 8.13 1.16
N GLY A 42 -13.60 8.95 1.07
CA GLY A 42 -14.96 8.53 1.39
C GLY A 42 -15.85 9.69 1.80
N ASP A 43 -17.13 9.55 1.49
CA ASP A 43 -18.15 10.54 1.80
C ASP A 43 -18.93 10.19 3.06
N SER A 44 -19.19 11.19 3.88
CA SER A 44 -20.18 11.10 4.94
C SER A 44 -21.44 11.88 4.54
N SER A 45 -22.58 11.20 4.49
CA SER A 45 -23.85 11.83 4.20
C SER A 45 -24.76 11.80 5.43
N LYS A 46 -25.45 12.92 5.69
CA LYS A 46 -26.43 13.03 6.76
C LYS A 46 -27.79 13.36 6.15
N PHE A 47 -28.79 12.60 6.52
CA PHE A 47 -30.19 12.89 6.21
C PHE A 47 -30.83 13.54 7.42
N TYR A 48 -31.51 14.67 7.21
CA TYR A 48 -32.18 15.43 8.25
C TYR A 48 -33.69 15.25 8.13
N ALA A 49 -34.34 14.94 9.25
CA ALA A 49 -35.77 14.95 9.41
C ALA A 49 -36.12 15.65 10.74
N ASP A 50 -37.22 16.40 10.79
CA ASP A 50 -37.67 17.15 11.98
C ASP A 50 -36.59 18.05 12.60
N ASN A 51 -35.79 18.74 11.75
CA ASN A 51 -34.66 19.60 12.15
C ASN A 51 -33.52 18.88 12.91
N THR A 52 -33.49 17.56 12.90
CA THR A 52 -32.44 16.75 13.51
C THR A 52 -31.77 15.83 12.50
N ALA A 53 -30.49 15.49 12.71
CA ALA A 53 -29.81 14.48 11.90
C ALA A 53 -30.44 13.11 12.24
N TYR A 54 -31.30 12.61 11.34
CA TYR A 54 -32.04 11.36 11.52
C TYR A 54 -31.23 10.12 11.09
N PHE A 55 -30.40 10.26 10.07
CA PHE A 55 -29.60 9.19 9.55
C PHE A 55 -28.22 9.71 9.09
N ALA A 56 -27.17 8.99 9.38
CA ALA A 56 -25.82 9.27 8.90
C ALA A 56 -25.23 7.99 8.31
N THR A 57 -24.58 8.11 7.15
CA THR A 57 -23.84 7.03 6.52
C THR A 57 -22.42 7.50 6.24
N ASN A 58 -21.45 6.62 6.45
CA ASN A 58 -20.06 6.83 6.09
C ASN A 58 -19.66 5.76 5.07
N LYS A 59 -19.06 6.20 3.97
CA LYS A 59 -18.54 5.34 2.92
C LYS A 59 -17.01 5.33 3.01
N ASN A 60 -16.41 4.16 2.89
CA ASN A 60 -14.97 4.00 2.79
C ASN A 60 -14.63 3.66 1.33
N ASP A 61 -14.14 4.64 0.59
CA ASP A 61 -13.77 4.49 -0.82
C ASP A 61 -12.28 4.14 -0.99
N GLY A 62 -11.53 4.14 0.11
CA GLY A 62 -10.12 3.78 0.11
C GLY A 62 -9.21 4.86 0.67
N TYR A 63 -8.04 4.95 0.09
CA TYR A 63 -6.99 5.92 0.47
C TYR A 63 -6.33 6.47 -0.78
N THR A 64 -6.00 7.76 -0.76
CA THR A 64 -5.01 8.37 -1.64
C THR A 64 -3.81 8.79 -0.82
N GLY A 65 -2.63 8.85 -1.43
CA GLY A 65 -1.46 9.26 -0.68
C GLY A 65 -0.20 9.33 -1.52
N THR A 66 0.88 9.65 -0.83
CA THR A 66 2.19 9.82 -1.45
C THR A 66 3.23 9.00 -0.68
N LEU A 67 3.95 8.16 -1.42
CA LEU A 67 5.16 7.50 -0.96
C LEU A 67 6.37 8.29 -1.50
N GLU A 68 7.16 8.87 -0.61
CA GLU A 68 8.44 9.45 -0.97
C GLU A 68 9.55 8.41 -0.90
N VAL A 69 10.32 8.33 -1.98
CA VAL A 69 11.51 7.47 -2.07
C VAL A 69 12.73 8.27 -2.51
N ALA A 70 13.90 7.88 -2.05
CA ALA A 70 15.15 8.49 -2.50
C ALA A 70 15.38 8.25 -4.00
N TYR A 71 14.97 7.08 -4.49
CA TYR A 71 15.05 6.68 -5.89
C TYR A 71 14.07 5.54 -6.17
N ALA A 72 13.32 5.61 -7.26
CA ALA A 72 12.49 4.50 -7.73
C ALA A 72 13.32 3.61 -8.69
N GLU A 73 13.50 2.34 -8.34
CA GLU A 73 14.21 1.38 -9.17
C GLU A 73 13.46 1.16 -10.50
N GLN A 74 14.20 0.99 -11.61
CA GLN A 74 13.60 0.75 -12.94
C GLN A 74 12.64 -0.44 -12.92
N LYS A 75 12.99 -1.50 -12.20
CA LYS A 75 12.13 -2.68 -12.01
C LYS A 75 10.76 -2.30 -11.43
N MET A 76 10.71 -1.43 -10.42
CA MET A 76 9.45 -0.96 -9.84
C MET A 76 8.58 -0.22 -10.86
N LEU A 77 9.18 0.63 -11.69
CA LEU A 77 8.48 1.37 -12.73
C LEU A 77 7.95 0.42 -13.83
N THR A 78 8.74 -0.59 -14.21
CA THR A 78 8.29 -1.63 -15.15
C THR A 78 7.12 -2.43 -14.57
N ASP A 79 7.26 -2.92 -13.34
CA ASP A 79 6.28 -3.79 -12.69
C ASP A 79 4.94 -3.05 -12.41
N LEU A 80 4.99 -1.77 -12.02
CA LEU A 80 3.81 -1.04 -11.54
C LEU A 80 3.18 -0.08 -12.56
N LEU A 81 3.96 0.41 -13.53
CA LEU A 81 3.48 1.36 -14.55
C LEU A 81 3.40 0.73 -15.96
N GLY A 82 3.84 -0.53 -16.09
CA GLY A 82 3.86 -1.20 -17.40
C GLY A 82 4.86 -0.58 -18.38
N PHE A 83 5.95 -0.01 -17.87
CA PHE A 83 7.03 0.46 -18.73
C PHE A 83 7.79 -0.71 -19.32
N HIS A 84 8.34 -0.53 -20.51
CA HIS A 84 9.10 -1.57 -21.21
C HIS A 84 10.60 -1.34 -21.04
N ASP A 85 11.32 -2.37 -20.60
CA ASP A 85 12.79 -2.36 -20.54
C ASP A 85 13.36 -2.95 -21.82
N ASP A 86 14.02 -2.12 -22.62
CA ASP A 86 14.74 -2.52 -23.83
C ASP A 86 16.26 -2.46 -23.56
N GLY A 87 16.75 -3.49 -22.87
CA GLY A 87 18.18 -3.64 -22.59
C GLY A 87 18.77 -2.52 -21.71
N GLY A 88 18.01 -2.00 -20.74
CA GLY A 88 18.39 -0.92 -19.85
C GLY A 88 17.86 0.45 -20.27
N LEU A 89 17.21 0.56 -21.43
CA LEU A 89 16.44 1.73 -21.82
C LEU A 89 14.96 1.54 -21.42
N LEU A 90 14.52 2.29 -20.43
CA LEU A 90 13.14 2.25 -19.97
C LEU A 90 12.24 3.12 -20.86
N LEU A 91 11.29 2.48 -21.52
CA LEU A 91 10.37 3.12 -22.45
C LEU A 91 8.98 3.23 -21.83
N GLU A 92 8.45 4.43 -21.80
CA GLU A 92 7.07 4.71 -21.46
C GLU A 92 6.24 4.77 -22.75
N PHE A 93 5.29 3.86 -22.92
CA PHE A 93 4.34 3.93 -24.02
C PHE A 93 3.14 4.81 -23.66
N SER A 94 2.55 5.47 -24.64
CA SER A 94 1.39 6.34 -24.43
C SER A 94 0.14 5.58 -23.96
N ASP A 95 0.10 4.28 -24.15
CA ASP A 95 -0.96 3.35 -23.78
C ASP A 95 -0.60 2.46 -22.56
N SER A 96 0.58 2.66 -21.94
CA SER A 96 0.94 1.96 -20.71
C SER A 96 -0.12 2.18 -19.62
N GLN A 97 -0.56 1.09 -19.00
CA GLN A 97 -1.55 1.11 -17.92
C GLN A 97 -0.90 0.74 -16.60
N PRO A 98 -1.26 1.41 -15.50
CA PRO A 98 -0.83 1.02 -14.17
C PRO A 98 -1.29 -0.39 -13.83
N VAL A 99 -0.41 -1.17 -13.23
CA VAL A 99 -0.68 -2.55 -12.79
C VAL A 99 -1.08 -2.51 -11.32
N PRO A 100 -2.21 -3.16 -10.94
CA PRO A 100 -2.60 -3.25 -9.54
C PRO A 100 -1.57 -4.02 -8.71
N PHE A 101 -1.33 -3.54 -7.48
CA PHE A 101 -0.37 -4.15 -6.56
C PHE A 101 -0.81 -4.05 -5.10
N ALA A 102 -0.24 -4.86 -4.23
CA ALA A 102 -0.34 -4.68 -2.79
C ALA A 102 0.85 -3.89 -2.27
N LEU A 103 0.59 -2.90 -1.40
CA LEU A 103 1.63 -2.15 -0.69
C LEU A 103 1.70 -2.66 0.75
N LEU A 104 2.89 -3.09 1.18
CA LEU A 104 3.16 -3.55 2.54
C LEU A 104 4.19 -2.62 3.20
N PHE A 105 3.99 -2.31 4.47
CA PHE A 105 4.94 -1.49 5.23
C PHE A 105 4.84 -1.75 6.73
N GLU A 106 5.86 -1.33 7.47
CA GLU A 106 5.96 -1.47 8.92
C GLU A 106 6.12 -0.10 9.58
N ILE A 107 5.50 0.06 10.75
CA ILE A 107 5.70 1.21 11.65
C ILE A 107 6.37 0.71 12.92
N ASP A 108 7.56 1.24 13.23
CA ASP A 108 8.46 0.73 14.28
C ASP A 108 8.15 1.23 15.69
N GLY A 109 7.55 2.39 15.84
CA GLY A 109 7.52 3.15 17.09
C GLY A 109 6.60 2.66 18.19
N ASN A 110 5.89 1.54 18.02
CA ASN A 110 5.00 0.97 19.03
C ASN A 110 5.71 -0.19 19.77
N VAL A 111 5.29 -0.48 21.01
CA VAL A 111 5.74 -1.65 21.80
C VAL A 111 5.59 -2.94 20.99
N ASN A 112 4.48 -3.06 20.30
CA ASN A 112 4.28 -4.09 19.32
C ASN A 112 4.38 -3.43 17.93
N LYS A 113 5.38 -3.80 17.14
CA LYS A 113 5.49 -3.35 15.78
C LYS A 113 4.19 -3.60 15.01
N GLN A 114 3.81 -2.67 14.15
CA GLN A 114 2.60 -2.80 13.33
C GLN A 114 2.98 -2.93 11.86
N ARG A 115 2.43 -3.93 11.20
CA ARG A 115 2.57 -4.16 9.77
C ARG A 115 1.25 -3.94 9.06
N PHE A 116 1.31 -3.29 7.93
CA PHE A 116 0.17 -2.86 7.15
C PHE A 116 0.23 -3.45 5.76
N VAL A 117 -0.93 -3.76 5.21
CA VAL A 117 -1.11 -4.12 3.81
C VAL A 117 -2.29 -3.36 3.23
N LEU A 118 -2.08 -2.71 2.08
CA LEU A 118 -3.13 -2.18 1.21
C LEU A 118 -3.20 -3.13 0.01
N TYR A 119 -4.39 -3.71 -0.24
CA TYR A 119 -4.49 -4.84 -1.17
C TYR A 119 -4.59 -4.45 -2.64
N ASN A 120 -5.18 -3.34 -2.98
CA ASN A 120 -5.38 -2.94 -4.37
C ASN A 120 -4.96 -1.49 -4.56
N CYS A 121 -3.67 -1.32 -4.79
CA CYS A 121 -3.05 -0.03 -5.05
C CYS A 121 -2.77 0.12 -6.54
N THR A 122 -2.84 1.35 -7.01
CA THR A 122 -2.32 1.77 -8.31
C THR A 122 -1.37 2.93 -8.12
N LEU A 123 -0.32 2.98 -8.96
CA LEU A 123 0.68 4.04 -8.95
C LEU A 123 0.38 5.03 -10.08
N ALA A 124 0.35 6.33 -9.77
CA ALA A 124 0.33 7.36 -10.80
C ALA A 124 1.75 7.54 -11.38
N ARG A 125 1.83 8.07 -12.59
CA ARG A 125 3.12 8.38 -13.24
C ARG A 125 3.88 9.40 -12.40
N PRO A 126 5.14 9.11 -12.00
CA PRO A 126 5.89 10.00 -11.14
C PRO A 126 6.27 11.28 -11.89
N LYS A 127 6.18 12.41 -11.21
CA LYS A 127 6.67 13.69 -11.71
C LYS A 127 8.20 13.69 -11.68
N THR A 128 8.82 14.15 -12.76
CA THR A 128 10.27 14.33 -12.82
C THR A 128 10.61 15.76 -12.45
N GLU A 129 11.29 15.95 -11.33
CA GLU A 129 11.82 17.24 -10.88
C GLU A 129 13.32 17.13 -10.65
N THR A 130 14.08 18.07 -11.16
CA THR A 130 15.52 18.12 -10.95
C THR A 130 15.99 19.57 -10.79
N LYS A 131 17.01 19.77 -9.95
CA LYS A 131 17.63 21.08 -9.70
C LYS A 131 19.12 21.00 -9.98
N THR A 132 19.70 22.12 -10.41
CA THR A 132 21.17 22.26 -10.51
C THR A 132 21.78 22.28 -9.13
N THR A 133 22.96 21.67 -8.98
CA THR A 133 23.71 21.68 -7.70
C THR A 133 24.33 23.05 -7.51
N GLU A 134 24.01 23.72 -6.41
CA GLU A 134 24.59 24.99 -5.98
C GLU A 134 25.28 24.78 -4.63
N GLY A 135 26.62 24.72 -4.63
CA GLY A 135 27.44 24.72 -3.41
C GLY A 135 27.26 23.53 -2.45
N THR A 136 26.06 23.31 -1.92
CA THR A 136 25.71 22.17 -1.07
C THR A 136 24.87 21.17 -1.83
N VAL A 137 25.22 19.88 -1.74
CA VAL A 137 24.42 18.81 -2.36
C VAL A 137 23.23 18.47 -1.46
N GLU A 138 22.03 18.81 -1.91
CA GLU A 138 20.80 18.35 -1.27
C GLU A 138 20.24 17.16 -2.07
N PRO A 139 20.14 15.96 -1.47
CA PRO A 139 19.53 14.82 -2.13
C PRO A 139 18.06 15.11 -2.48
N GLY A 140 17.69 14.93 -3.73
CA GLY A 140 16.29 14.96 -4.14
C GLY A 140 15.57 13.68 -3.77
N THR A 141 14.26 13.75 -3.56
CA THR A 141 13.36 12.61 -3.40
C THR A 141 12.39 12.55 -4.58
N MET A 142 11.88 11.37 -4.85
CA MET A 142 10.83 11.15 -5.84
C MET A 142 9.50 10.85 -5.12
N SER A 143 8.46 11.60 -5.47
CA SER A 143 7.11 11.41 -4.95
C SER A 143 6.33 10.46 -5.84
N LEU A 144 5.82 9.39 -5.27
CA LEU A 144 5.01 8.38 -5.92
C LEU A 144 3.58 8.49 -5.39
N GLU A 145 2.67 8.98 -6.22
CA GLU A 145 1.25 9.10 -5.85
C GLU A 145 0.58 7.73 -5.97
N ILE A 146 -0.07 7.31 -4.88
CA ILE A 146 -0.71 6.00 -4.74
C ILE A 146 -2.19 6.20 -4.48
N THR A 147 -3.01 5.44 -5.19
CA THR A 147 -4.44 5.28 -4.89
C THR A 147 -4.67 3.84 -4.46
N ALA A 148 -5.31 3.63 -3.31
CA ALA A 148 -5.64 2.33 -2.77
C ALA A 148 -7.16 2.20 -2.64
N ILE A 149 -7.73 1.26 -3.35
CA ILE A 149 -9.17 0.93 -3.31
C ILE A 149 -9.39 -0.47 -2.73
N GLY A 150 -10.63 -0.86 -2.52
CA GLY A 150 -10.92 -2.19 -2.02
C GLY A 150 -10.63 -3.30 -3.02
N ALA A 151 -10.06 -4.39 -2.52
CA ALA A 151 -9.90 -5.65 -3.24
C ALA A 151 -10.94 -6.67 -2.76
N ASP A 152 -11.48 -7.46 -3.68
CA ASP A 152 -12.43 -8.52 -3.35
C ASP A 152 -11.69 -9.75 -2.84
N LEU A 153 -11.70 -9.95 -1.53
CA LEU A 153 -11.05 -11.06 -0.86
C LEU A 153 -12.07 -12.13 -0.43
N LYS A 154 -11.68 -13.40 -0.57
CA LYS A 154 -12.52 -14.56 -0.20
C LYS A 154 -12.39 -14.87 1.31
N PHE A 155 -13.51 -14.94 1.97
CA PHE A 155 -13.66 -15.36 3.38
C PHE A 155 -14.58 -16.58 3.45
N GLU A 156 -14.67 -17.24 4.60
CA GLU A 156 -15.61 -18.35 4.83
C GLU A 156 -17.06 -17.99 4.47
N ASN A 157 -17.48 -16.78 4.82
CA ASN A 157 -18.85 -16.30 4.64
C ASN A 157 -19.07 -15.56 3.32
N GLY A 158 -18.20 -15.76 2.32
CA GLY A 158 -18.29 -15.13 1.00
C GLY A 158 -17.19 -14.12 0.71
N THR A 159 -17.33 -13.40 -0.38
CA THR A 159 -16.37 -12.37 -0.80
C THR A 159 -16.69 -11.05 -0.13
N ARG A 160 -15.66 -10.36 0.36
CA ARG A 160 -15.77 -9.01 0.91
C ARG A 160 -14.73 -8.09 0.31
N ASN A 161 -15.13 -6.83 0.14
CA ASN A 161 -14.23 -5.79 -0.33
C ASN A 161 -13.40 -5.26 0.86
N VAL A 162 -12.06 -5.38 0.76
CA VAL A 162 -11.11 -5.04 1.83
C VAL A 162 -10.07 -4.07 1.29
N VAL A 163 -9.92 -2.93 1.91
CA VAL A 163 -8.94 -1.92 1.52
C VAL A 163 -7.60 -2.17 2.23
N LYS A 164 -7.63 -2.33 3.56
CA LYS A 164 -6.43 -2.36 4.40
C LYS A 164 -6.48 -3.48 5.43
N GLY A 165 -5.36 -4.16 5.61
CA GLY A 165 -5.09 -5.05 6.72
C GLY A 165 -4.04 -4.47 7.66
N VAL A 166 -4.18 -4.71 8.95
CA VAL A 166 -3.19 -4.32 9.98
C VAL A 166 -2.93 -5.51 10.88
N MET A 167 -1.67 -5.75 11.18
CA MET A 167 -1.23 -6.81 12.09
C MET A 167 -0.26 -6.24 13.13
N GLU A 168 -0.53 -6.50 14.40
CA GLU A 168 0.41 -6.23 15.50
C GLU A 168 1.23 -7.48 15.81
N GLY A 169 2.50 -7.29 16.13
CA GLY A 169 3.41 -8.38 16.53
C GLY A 169 3.11 -8.84 17.95
N THR A 170 2.28 -9.87 18.11
CA THR A 170 1.97 -10.50 19.39
C THR A 170 2.49 -11.93 19.41
N GLU A 171 2.66 -12.52 20.60
CA GLU A 171 3.08 -13.92 20.73
C GLU A 171 2.14 -14.89 20.00
N GLN A 172 0.82 -14.59 19.96
CA GLN A 172 -0.18 -15.46 19.33
C GLN A 172 -0.09 -15.47 17.80
N ASN A 173 0.36 -14.37 17.19
CA ASN A 173 0.44 -14.26 15.74
C ASN A 173 1.88 -14.19 15.20
N LYS A 174 2.87 -14.42 16.05
CA LYS A 174 4.30 -14.29 15.74
C LYS A 174 4.68 -15.01 14.44
N ALA A 175 4.24 -16.24 14.25
CA ALA A 175 4.57 -17.02 13.05
C ALA A 175 4.05 -16.40 11.75
N LYS A 176 2.85 -15.75 11.77
CA LYS A 176 2.31 -15.01 10.62
C LYS A 176 2.99 -13.66 10.49
N PHE A 177 3.28 -13.01 11.61
CA PHE A 177 3.95 -11.72 11.64
C PHE A 177 5.34 -11.81 11.03
N ASP A 178 6.14 -12.81 11.42
CA ASP A 178 7.50 -13.00 10.90
C ASP A 178 7.51 -13.19 9.36
N LYS A 179 6.50 -13.85 8.82
CA LYS A 179 6.34 -14.11 7.36
C LYS A 179 5.56 -13.05 6.59
N PHE A 180 5.26 -11.91 7.20
CA PHE A 180 4.38 -10.89 6.60
C PHE A 180 4.90 -10.34 5.27
N PHE A 181 6.22 -10.26 5.10
CA PHE A 181 6.86 -9.77 3.90
C PHE A 181 7.33 -10.88 2.94
N ASP A 182 7.15 -12.17 3.31
CA ASP A 182 7.47 -13.30 2.44
C ASP A 182 6.36 -13.51 1.37
N ALA A 183 5.12 -13.20 1.74
CA ALA A 183 3.96 -13.26 0.85
C ALA A 183 2.85 -12.33 1.36
N VAL A 184 2.03 -11.81 0.45
CA VAL A 184 0.84 -11.02 0.83
C VAL A 184 -0.13 -11.91 1.59
N LEU A 185 -0.40 -11.56 2.85
CA LEU A 185 -1.30 -12.33 3.70
C LEU A 185 -2.74 -12.18 3.22
N MET A 186 -3.28 -13.24 2.70
CA MET A 186 -4.70 -13.33 2.33
C MET A 186 -5.52 -13.81 3.54
N PRO A 187 -6.80 -13.41 3.67
CA PRO A 187 -7.67 -13.97 4.69
C PRO A 187 -7.72 -15.50 4.54
N THR A 188 -7.48 -16.19 5.64
CA THR A 188 -7.63 -17.65 5.66
C THR A 188 -9.13 -17.93 5.70
N ALA A 189 -9.68 -18.64 4.71
CA ALA A 189 -10.92 -19.35 4.92
C ALA A 189 -10.68 -20.26 6.13
N ALA A 190 -11.36 -20.04 7.25
CA ALA A 190 -11.16 -20.86 8.43
C ALA A 190 -11.44 -22.32 8.00
N SER A 191 -10.49 -23.20 8.26
CA SER A 191 -10.67 -24.62 8.09
C SER A 191 -11.90 -25.02 8.91
N ALA A 192 -12.94 -25.54 8.26
CA ALA A 192 -14.05 -26.14 8.96
C ALA A 192 -13.48 -27.10 9.98
N ALA A 193 -13.67 -26.79 11.26
CA ALA A 193 -13.36 -27.73 12.32
C ALA A 193 -14.28 -28.95 12.11
N ALA A 194 -13.65 -30.08 11.82
CA ALA A 194 -14.32 -31.36 11.73
C ALA A 194 -14.81 -31.80 13.11
#